data_62d0e73c312d876ea9afb52a141193fd
#
_entry.id   62d0e73c312d876ea9afb52a141193fd
#
_cell.length_a   1.000
_cell.length_b   1.000
_cell.length_c   1.000
_cell.angle_alpha   90.00
_cell.angle_beta   90.00
_cell.angle_gamma   90.00
#
_symmetry.space_group_name_H-M   'P 1'
#
loop_
_entity.id
_entity.type
_entity.pdbx_description
1 polymer ?
#
loop_
_entity_poly.entity_id
_entity_poly.type
_entity_poly.pdbx_seq_one_letter_code
_entity_poly.pdbx_strand_id
1 'polypeptide(L)'
;MLSFMPRMARLVIPDRPHHVTQRGVRSMRIFYSAQDRRAYLGFLGEQLAAHDVAVLAYCLMTNHVHLIAVPRTAEGLAKAIGRAHFHYTRRVNFRQNTRGYLFQGRFYSCVLDEPYFLSAVRYVELNPVRARMVSRAWDYGWSSARFHVGLRKNDPLVADRDLLGMERRWRSYLRDGEDHADVLRKKTRTGKPCGDTAFVRQLERKTSRKLLPGKPGPKPRPER
;
A
#
# COMPACT_ATOMS: atom_id res chain seq x y z
N MET A 1 6.84 11.33 31.57
CA MET A 1 6.41 9.92 31.40
C MET A 1 5.73 9.81 30.05
N LEU A 2 6.44 9.32 29.00
CA LEU A 2 5.87 9.15 27.66
C LEU A 2 4.90 7.96 27.73
N SER A 3 3.61 8.23 27.69
CA SER A 3 2.56 7.21 27.59
C SER A 3 2.77 6.42 26.29
N PHE A 4 3.23 5.20 26.38
CA PHE A 4 3.27 4.24 25.30
C PHE A 4 1.81 3.86 24.97
N MET A 5 1.16 4.60 24.08
CA MET A 5 -0.11 4.14 23.53
C MET A 5 0.15 2.83 22.78
N PRO A 6 -0.48 1.70 23.15
CA PRO A 6 -0.34 0.45 22.44
C PRO A 6 -0.80 0.66 20.98
N ARG A 7 0.04 0.27 20.03
CA ARG A 7 -0.29 0.35 18.59
C ARG A 7 -1.52 -0.50 18.32
N MET A 8 -2.59 0.12 17.85
CA MET A 8 -3.81 -0.59 17.45
C MET A 8 -3.50 -1.74 16.48
N ALA A 9 -4.20 -2.86 16.63
CA ALA A 9 -4.16 -3.94 15.65
C ALA A 9 -4.61 -3.43 14.29
N ARG A 10 -3.94 -3.87 13.19
CA ARG A 10 -4.37 -3.51 11.84
C ARG A 10 -5.82 -3.89 11.62
N LEU A 11 -6.52 -3.03 10.92
CA LEU A 11 -7.83 -3.34 10.37
C LEU A 11 -7.62 -4.00 9.00
N VAL A 12 -7.87 -5.30 8.91
CA VAL A 12 -7.84 -6.05 7.66
C VAL A 12 -9.22 -6.64 7.43
N ILE A 13 -9.82 -6.34 6.30
CA ILE A 13 -11.15 -6.79 5.91
C ILE A 13 -10.97 -7.74 4.72
N PRO A 14 -11.30 -9.04 4.85
CA PRO A 14 -11.29 -9.97 3.74
C PRO A 14 -12.13 -9.46 2.56
N ASP A 15 -11.67 -9.78 1.35
CA ASP A 15 -12.30 -9.44 0.07
C ASP A 15 -12.51 -7.94 -0.19
N ARG A 16 -11.75 -7.09 0.52
CA ARG A 16 -11.76 -5.63 0.29
C ARG A 16 -10.36 -5.15 -0.09
N PRO A 17 -10.26 -4.15 -0.99
CA PRO A 17 -8.97 -3.58 -1.35
C PRO A 17 -8.36 -2.80 -0.18
N HIS A 18 -7.07 -2.96 0.00
CA HIS A 18 -6.27 -2.24 0.99
C HIS A 18 -5.13 -1.52 0.29
N HIS A 19 -4.95 -0.23 0.58
CA HIS A 19 -3.69 0.43 0.28
C HIS A 19 -2.68 0.06 1.36
N VAL A 20 -1.55 -0.48 0.92
CA VAL A 20 -0.44 -0.90 1.78
C VAL A 20 0.81 -0.11 1.41
N THR A 21 1.56 0.35 2.40
CA THR A 21 2.87 0.96 2.18
C THR A 21 3.88 0.53 3.23
N GLN A 22 5.13 0.35 2.79
CA GLN A 22 6.26 0.01 3.64
C GLN A 22 7.50 0.75 3.18
N ARG A 23 8.23 1.31 4.14
CA ARG A 23 9.40 2.16 3.88
C ARG A 23 10.64 1.57 4.52
N GLY A 24 11.80 1.85 3.95
CA GLY A 24 13.09 1.54 4.53
C GLY A 24 13.33 2.28 5.85
N VAL A 25 14.09 1.67 6.76
CA VAL A 25 14.49 2.29 8.03
C VAL A 25 15.15 3.64 7.75
N ARG A 26 14.81 4.68 8.54
CA ARG A 26 15.30 6.05 8.35
C ARG A 26 15.13 6.59 6.92
N SER A 27 14.14 6.10 6.17
CA SER A 27 13.92 6.42 4.74
C SER A 27 15.08 6.02 3.82
N MET A 28 15.96 5.11 4.25
CA MET A 28 17.07 4.59 3.45
C MET A 28 16.56 3.80 2.24
N ARG A 29 17.40 3.67 1.23
CA ARG A 29 17.14 2.82 0.07
C ARG A 29 16.87 1.39 0.48
N ILE A 30 15.88 0.76 -0.16
CA ILE A 30 15.61 -0.67 -0.04
C ILE A 30 15.93 -1.40 -1.35
N PHE A 31 16.02 -0.68 -2.47
CA PHE A 31 16.42 -1.22 -3.76
C PHE A 31 17.68 -0.50 -4.26
N TYR A 32 18.73 -1.25 -4.51
CA TYR A 32 20.04 -0.76 -4.97
C TYR A 32 20.26 -1.04 -6.46
N SER A 33 19.51 -2.00 -7.03
CA SER A 33 19.62 -2.42 -8.42
C SER A 33 18.27 -2.89 -9.00
N ALA A 34 18.25 -3.09 -10.31
CA ALA A 34 17.11 -3.75 -10.98
C ALA A 34 16.93 -5.21 -10.50
N GLN A 35 18.04 -5.90 -10.19
CA GLN A 35 18.00 -7.27 -9.67
C GLN A 35 17.33 -7.33 -8.28
N ASP A 36 17.49 -6.31 -7.45
CA ASP A 36 16.82 -6.22 -6.15
C ASP A 36 15.32 -6.15 -6.31
N ARG A 37 14.84 -5.31 -7.22
CA ARG A 37 13.40 -5.19 -7.48
C ARG A 37 12.82 -6.49 -8.04
N ARG A 38 13.54 -7.16 -8.96
CA ARG A 38 13.11 -8.49 -9.47
C ARG A 38 13.04 -9.53 -8.35
N ALA A 39 14.06 -9.59 -7.50
CA ALA A 39 14.07 -10.51 -6.35
C ALA A 39 12.92 -10.21 -5.36
N TYR A 40 12.69 -8.93 -5.09
CA TYR A 40 11.56 -8.52 -4.23
C TYR A 40 10.21 -8.93 -4.81
N LEU A 41 9.99 -8.70 -6.12
CA LEU A 41 8.76 -9.12 -6.81
C LEU A 41 8.58 -10.64 -6.75
N GLY A 42 9.66 -11.41 -6.90
CA GLY A 42 9.62 -12.89 -6.77
C GLY A 42 9.19 -13.33 -5.37
N PHE A 43 9.88 -12.84 -4.31
CA PHE A 43 9.50 -13.15 -2.93
C PHE A 43 8.08 -12.69 -2.59
N LEU A 44 7.70 -11.50 -3.07
CA LEU A 44 6.37 -10.98 -2.81
C LEU A 44 5.31 -11.83 -3.51
N GLY A 45 5.48 -12.15 -4.81
CA GLY A 45 4.53 -12.96 -5.58
C GLY A 45 4.33 -14.35 -4.98
N GLU A 46 5.42 -15.03 -4.58
CA GLU A 46 5.37 -16.33 -3.91
C GLU A 46 4.54 -16.27 -2.62
N GLN A 47 4.80 -15.28 -1.77
CA GLN A 47 4.12 -15.17 -0.48
C GLN A 47 2.67 -14.67 -0.61
N LEU A 48 2.37 -13.84 -1.62
CA LEU A 48 1.00 -13.44 -1.92
C LEU A 48 0.15 -14.63 -2.35
N ALA A 49 0.68 -15.48 -3.24
CA ALA A 49 0.00 -16.71 -3.67
C ALA A 49 -0.20 -17.70 -2.51
N ALA A 50 0.83 -17.92 -1.67
CA ALA A 50 0.77 -18.82 -0.52
C ALA A 50 -0.23 -18.38 0.58
N HIS A 51 -0.68 -17.15 0.57
CA HIS A 51 -1.58 -16.58 1.59
C HIS A 51 -2.86 -15.96 1.00
N ASP A 52 -3.22 -16.33 -0.23
CA ASP A 52 -4.44 -15.88 -0.92
C ASP A 52 -4.63 -14.35 -0.87
N VAL A 53 -3.62 -13.62 -1.30
CA VAL A 53 -3.67 -12.16 -1.43
C VAL A 53 -3.50 -11.77 -2.89
N ALA A 54 -4.54 -11.20 -3.49
CA ALA A 54 -4.46 -10.62 -4.83
C ALA A 54 -3.84 -9.22 -4.77
N VAL A 55 -3.05 -8.86 -5.79
CA VAL A 55 -2.55 -7.50 -5.99
C VAL A 55 -3.21 -6.90 -7.22
N LEU A 56 -3.79 -5.71 -7.05
CA LEU A 56 -4.46 -4.97 -8.11
C LEU A 56 -3.59 -3.84 -8.68
N ALA A 57 -2.66 -3.31 -7.89
CA ALA A 57 -1.68 -2.33 -8.35
C ALA A 57 -0.47 -2.31 -7.43
N TYR A 58 0.68 -1.88 -7.95
CA TYR A 58 1.88 -1.67 -7.14
C TYR A 58 2.81 -0.60 -7.73
N CYS A 59 3.70 -0.09 -6.86
CA CYS A 59 4.82 0.75 -7.25
C CYS A 59 6.00 0.52 -6.30
N LEU A 60 7.16 0.13 -6.85
CA LEU A 60 8.41 -0.07 -6.11
C LEU A 60 9.29 1.18 -6.23
N MET A 61 9.12 2.12 -5.31
CA MET A 61 9.98 3.31 -5.22
C MET A 61 11.37 2.94 -4.68
N THR A 62 12.33 3.84 -4.74
CA THR A 62 13.71 3.56 -4.30
C THR A 62 13.82 3.14 -2.84
N ASN A 63 13.02 3.75 -1.96
CA ASN A 63 13.08 3.58 -0.50
C ASN A 63 11.78 3.12 0.15
N HIS A 64 10.74 2.85 -0.64
CA HIS A 64 9.46 2.35 -0.15
C HIS A 64 8.66 1.66 -1.25
N VAL A 65 7.65 0.93 -0.85
CA VAL A 65 6.71 0.25 -1.76
C VAL A 65 5.28 0.66 -1.46
N HIS A 66 4.46 0.66 -2.50
CA HIS A 66 3.02 0.79 -2.43
C HIS A 66 2.36 -0.41 -3.10
N LEU A 67 1.29 -0.94 -2.49
CA LEU A 67 0.45 -1.99 -3.06
C LEU A 67 -1.01 -1.63 -2.88
N ILE A 68 -1.85 -2.02 -3.83
CA ILE A 68 -3.28 -2.20 -3.63
C ILE A 68 -3.52 -3.70 -3.62
N ALA A 69 -3.92 -4.24 -2.47
CA ALA A 69 -4.00 -5.67 -2.24
C ALA A 69 -5.34 -6.07 -1.63
N VAL A 70 -5.85 -7.22 -2.04
CA VAL A 70 -7.10 -7.81 -1.57
C VAL A 70 -6.79 -9.14 -0.90
N PRO A 71 -6.85 -9.24 0.44
CA PRO A 71 -6.65 -10.49 1.16
C PRO A 71 -7.95 -11.29 1.21
N ARG A 72 -7.86 -12.63 1.16
CA ARG A 72 -8.98 -13.54 1.42
C ARG A 72 -9.21 -13.78 2.92
N THR A 73 -8.18 -13.59 3.74
CA THR A 73 -8.25 -13.76 5.19
C THR A 73 -7.71 -12.54 5.94
N ALA A 74 -8.11 -12.37 7.20
CA ALA A 74 -7.66 -11.25 8.03
C ALA A 74 -6.13 -11.25 8.29
N GLU A 75 -5.51 -12.43 8.30
CA GLU A 75 -4.07 -12.61 8.52
C GLU A 75 -3.25 -12.55 7.23
N GLY A 76 -3.88 -12.72 6.05
CA GLY A 76 -3.23 -12.88 4.75
C GLY A 76 -2.21 -11.79 4.47
N LEU A 77 -2.61 -10.51 4.61
CA LEU A 77 -1.69 -9.37 4.40
C LEU A 77 -0.47 -9.41 5.33
N ALA A 78 -0.70 -9.73 6.62
CA ALA A 78 0.39 -9.74 7.59
C ALA A 78 1.38 -10.86 7.32
N LYS A 79 0.88 -12.05 6.99
CA LYS A 79 1.70 -13.23 6.67
C LYS A 79 2.45 -13.04 5.36
N ALA A 80 1.76 -12.68 4.26
CA ALA A 80 2.37 -12.52 2.95
C ALA A 80 3.47 -11.44 2.95
N ILE A 81 3.12 -10.23 3.37
CA ILE A 81 4.05 -9.09 3.34
C ILE A 81 5.18 -9.28 4.35
N GLY A 82 4.87 -9.80 5.56
CA GLY A 82 5.88 -10.05 6.59
C GLY A 82 6.94 -11.05 6.14
N ARG A 83 6.53 -12.18 5.53
CA ARG A 83 7.45 -13.20 5.02
C ARG A 83 8.25 -12.72 3.80
N ALA A 84 7.61 -12.03 2.86
CA ALA A 84 8.30 -11.44 1.71
C ALA A 84 9.39 -10.45 2.16
N HIS A 85 9.07 -9.57 3.12
CA HIS A 85 10.04 -8.63 3.69
C HIS A 85 11.17 -9.31 4.45
N PHE A 86 10.88 -10.38 5.17
CA PHE A 86 11.90 -11.18 5.85
C PHE A 86 12.90 -11.79 4.86
N HIS A 87 12.43 -12.48 3.82
CA HIS A 87 13.30 -13.08 2.80
C HIS A 87 14.11 -12.03 2.06
N TYR A 88 13.48 -10.92 1.69
CA TYR A 88 14.15 -9.83 1.00
C TYR A 88 15.20 -9.15 1.88
N THR A 89 14.90 -8.89 3.16
CA THR A 89 15.86 -8.33 4.14
C THR A 89 17.08 -9.21 4.27
N ARG A 90 16.89 -10.54 4.45
CA ARG A 90 17.99 -11.49 4.51
C ARG A 90 18.89 -11.42 3.27
N ARG A 91 18.31 -11.39 2.08
CA ARG A 91 19.04 -11.27 0.83
C ARG A 91 19.88 -9.99 0.78
N VAL A 92 19.29 -8.84 1.13
CA VAL A 92 20.01 -7.55 1.12
C VAL A 92 21.13 -7.55 2.14
N ASN A 93 20.86 -7.97 3.37
CA ASN A 93 21.84 -8.03 4.44
C ASN A 93 23.03 -8.94 4.09
N PHE A 94 22.75 -10.14 3.55
CA PHE A 94 23.80 -11.06 3.11
C PHE A 94 24.69 -10.42 2.04
N ARG A 95 24.09 -9.83 1.00
CA ARG A 95 24.84 -9.22 -0.09
C ARG A 95 25.68 -8.01 0.35
N GLN A 96 25.16 -7.22 1.31
CA GLN A 96 25.85 -6.02 1.80
C GLN A 96 26.74 -6.28 3.01
N ASN A 97 26.87 -7.53 3.44
CA ASN A 97 27.57 -7.92 4.66
C ASN A 97 27.12 -7.07 5.87
N THR A 98 25.81 -6.88 6.03
CA THR A 98 25.21 -6.07 7.10
C THR A 98 24.21 -6.91 7.90
N ARG A 99 23.74 -6.36 9.02
CA ARG A 99 22.71 -6.97 9.88
C ARG A 99 21.66 -5.93 10.25
N GLY A 100 20.50 -6.41 10.73
CA GLY A 100 19.44 -5.56 11.25
C GLY A 100 18.27 -5.38 10.30
N TYR A 101 17.45 -4.37 10.58
CA TYR A 101 16.19 -4.12 9.87
C TYR A 101 16.42 -3.30 8.61
N LEU A 102 15.90 -3.81 7.46
CA LEU A 102 15.83 -3.05 6.21
C LEU A 102 14.59 -2.14 6.21
N PHE A 103 13.48 -2.61 6.77
CA PHE A 103 12.21 -1.89 6.80
C PHE A 103 11.90 -1.31 8.18
N GLN A 104 11.25 -0.13 8.22
CA GLN A 104 10.87 0.50 9.48
C GLN A 104 9.61 -0.14 10.06
N GLY A 105 9.77 -1.03 11.05
CA GLY A 105 8.67 -1.64 11.79
C GLY A 105 7.65 -2.37 10.91
N ARG A 106 6.37 -2.34 11.28
CA ARG A 106 5.27 -2.96 10.54
C ARG A 106 4.81 -2.07 9.38
N PHE A 107 4.38 -2.67 8.26
CA PHE A 107 3.78 -1.91 7.17
C PHE A 107 2.51 -1.18 7.62
N TYR A 108 2.19 -0.08 6.95
CA TYR A 108 0.95 0.66 7.10
C TYR A 108 -0.08 0.18 6.09
N SER A 109 -1.35 0.17 6.48
CA SER A 109 -2.44 -0.14 5.56
C SER A 109 -3.74 0.53 5.96
N CYS A 110 -4.60 0.80 4.98
CA CYS A 110 -5.99 1.16 5.18
C CYS A 110 -6.89 0.43 4.19
N VAL A 111 -8.06 -0.01 4.63
CA VAL A 111 -9.10 -0.55 3.77
C VAL A 111 -9.75 0.58 2.99
N LEU A 112 -10.10 0.30 1.72
CA LEU A 112 -10.68 1.26 0.78
C LEU A 112 -12.13 0.86 0.48
N ASP A 113 -13.00 1.87 0.31
CA ASP A 113 -14.28 1.68 -0.37
C ASP A 113 -14.10 1.74 -1.89
N GLU A 114 -15.19 1.52 -2.63
CA GLU A 114 -15.15 1.50 -4.09
C GLU A 114 -14.81 2.87 -4.70
N PRO A 115 -15.36 4.03 -4.25
CA PRO A 115 -14.98 5.34 -4.77
C PRO A 115 -13.50 5.66 -4.58
N TYR A 116 -12.91 5.31 -3.43
CA TYR A 116 -11.50 5.55 -3.17
C TYR A 116 -10.57 4.52 -3.82
N PHE A 117 -11.07 3.38 -4.27
CA PHE A 117 -10.24 2.33 -4.86
C PHE A 117 -9.49 2.81 -6.12
N LEU A 118 -10.21 3.31 -7.14
CA LEU A 118 -9.58 3.78 -8.38
C LEU A 118 -8.60 4.94 -8.14
N SER A 119 -8.98 5.89 -7.28
CA SER A 119 -8.09 6.99 -6.92
C SER A 119 -6.84 6.52 -6.16
N ALA A 120 -6.94 5.45 -5.36
CA ALA A 120 -5.80 4.84 -4.68
C ALA A 120 -4.88 4.11 -5.66
N VAL A 121 -5.42 3.38 -6.65
CA VAL A 121 -4.61 2.79 -7.73
C VAL A 121 -3.87 3.88 -8.50
N ARG A 122 -4.59 4.93 -8.92
CA ARG A 122 -3.99 6.10 -9.58
C ARG A 122 -2.89 6.73 -8.72
N TYR A 123 -3.14 6.93 -7.43
CA TYR A 123 -2.13 7.44 -6.49
C TYR A 123 -0.88 6.57 -6.50
N VAL A 124 -1.03 5.25 -6.39
CA VAL A 124 0.09 4.30 -6.37
C VAL A 124 0.91 4.40 -7.65
N GLU A 125 0.27 4.42 -8.81
CA GLU A 125 0.94 4.43 -10.11
C GLU A 125 1.57 5.79 -10.46
N LEU A 126 1.04 6.89 -9.94
CA LEU A 126 1.60 8.23 -10.12
C LEU A 126 2.74 8.59 -9.14
N ASN A 127 3.09 7.70 -8.20
CA ASN A 127 4.18 8.00 -7.26
C ASN A 127 5.51 8.39 -7.95
N PRO A 128 5.96 7.69 -9.02
CA PRO A 128 7.19 8.08 -9.71
C PRO A 128 7.10 9.45 -10.41
N VAL A 129 5.91 9.81 -10.92
CA VAL A 129 5.67 11.14 -11.51
C VAL A 129 5.72 12.23 -10.44
N ARG A 130 5.04 12.02 -9.30
CA ARG A 130 5.10 12.95 -8.15
C ARG A 130 6.51 13.10 -7.58
N ALA A 131 7.31 12.04 -7.65
CA ALA A 131 8.72 12.07 -7.27
C ALA A 131 9.65 12.61 -8.38
N ARG A 132 9.11 13.09 -9.49
CA ARG A 132 9.86 13.62 -10.66
C ARG A 132 10.88 12.64 -11.24
N MET A 133 10.62 11.33 -11.11
CA MET A 133 11.49 10.29 -11.67
C MET A 133 11.20 10.03 -13.15
N VAL A 134 9.95 10.22 -13.56
CA VAL A 134 9.46 10.08 -14.95
C VAL A 134 8.36 11.11 -15.21
N SER A 135 8.10 11.42 -16.48
CA SER A 135 7.02 12.34 -16.88
C SER A 135 5.66 11.67 -16.93
N ARG A 136 5.61 10.37 -17.23
CA ARG A 136 4.37 9.60 -17.33
C ARG A 136 4.48 8.33 -16.49
N ALA A 137 3.39 7.93 -15.81
CA ALA A 137 3.38 6.77 -14.91
C ALA A 137 3.87 5.47 -15.58
N TRP A 138 3.48 5.24 -16.82
CA TRP A 138 3.84 4.04 -17.60
C TRP A 138 5.28 4.01 -18.10
N ASP A 139 6.04 5.11 -17.99
CA ASP A 139 7.48 5.12 -18.29
C ASP A 139 8.29 4.54 -17.14
N TYR A 140 7.70 4.39 -15.94
CA TYR A 140 8.34 3.77 -14.80
C TYR A 140 8.17 2.24 -14.81
N GLY A 141 9.24 1.52 -15.05
CA GLY A 141 9.22 0.05 -15.26
C GLY A 141 8.91 -0.78 -14.01
N TRP A 142 8.88 -0.19 -12.80
CA TRP A 142 8.71 -0.89 -11.52
C TRP A 142 7.35 -0.60 -10.88
N SER A 143 6.32 -0.49 -11.69
CA SER A 143 4.93 -0.34 -11.29
C SER A 143 4.00 -1.10 -12.24
N SER A 144 2.76 -1.28 -11.83
CA SER A 144 1.68 -1.86 -12.63
C SER A 144 1.18 -0.95 -13.77
N ALA A 145 1.56 0.33 -13.79
CA ALA A 145 1.03 1.31 -14.75
C ALA A 145 1.18 0.88 -16.21
N ARG A 146 2.32 0.29 -16.62
CA ARG A 146 2.52 -0.21 -17.98
C ARG A 146 1.56 -1.33 -18.36
N PHE A 147 1.20 -2.17 -17.41
CA PHE A 147 0.25 -3.25 -17.62
C PHE A 147 -1.17 -2.69 -17.79
N HIS A 148 -1.62 -1.82 -16.88
CA HIS A 148 -2.96 -1.25 -16.94
C HIS A 148 -3.22 -0.38 -18.18
N VAL A 149 -2.21 0.35 -18.69
CA VAL A 149 -2.37 1.11 -19.97
C VAL A 149 -2.14 0.27 -21.23
N GLY A 150 -2.01 -1.06 -21.11
CA GLY A 150 -1.89 -1.96 -22.25
C GLY A 150 -0.50 -2.03 -22.90
N LEU A 151 0.54 -1.41 -22.35
CA LEU A 151 1.91 -1.42 -22.89
C LEU A 151 2.73 -2.63 -22.42
N ARG A 152 2.21 -3.47 -21.56
CA ARG A 152 2.80 -4.74 -21.12
C ARG A 152 1.74 -5.83 -21.21
N LYS A 153 2.10 -6.99 -21.78
CA LYS A 153 1.17 -8.12 -21.95
C LYS A 153 0.90 -8.84 -20.62
N ASN A 154 1.95 -9.06 -19.81
CA ASN A 154 1.87 -9.76 -18.53
C ASN A 154 2.52 -8.93 -17.44
N ASP A 155 2.03 -9.04 -16.20
CA ASP A 155 2.62 -8.38 -15.04
C ASP A 155 2.99 -9.44 -13.97
N PRO A 156 4.08 -9.25 -13.20
CA PRO A 156 4.53 -10.25 -12.23
C PRO A 156 3.61 -10.43 -11.02
N LEU A 157 2.75 -9.46 -10.72
CA LEU A 157 1.88 -9.48 -9.54
C LEU A 157 0.41 -9.27 -9.86
N VAL A 158 0.09 -8.54 -10.94
CA VAL A 158 -1.28 -8.15 -11.28
C VAL A 158 -1.79 -9.07 -12.40
N ALA A 159 -2.84 -9.82 -12.10
CA ALA A 159 -3.41 -10.78 -13.04
C ALA A 159 -4.43 -10.14 -13.99
N ASP A 160 -5.24 -9.20 -13.49
CA ASP A 160 -6.29 -8.54 -14.26
C ASP A 160 -5.91 -7.07 -14.55
N ARG A 161 -6.02 -6.71 -15.81
CA ARG A 161 -5.78 -5.34 -16.29
C ARG A 161 -6.99 -4.45 -16.10
N ASP A 162 -8.18 -5.01 -16.14
CA ASP A 162 -9.40 -4.24 -16.06
C ASP A 162 -9.76 -3.87 -14.61
N LEU A 163 -9.60 -2.61 -14.29
CA LEU A 163 -9.96 -2.03 -13.01
C LEU A 163 -11.38 -1.47 -13.10
N LEU A 164 -12.39 -2.29 -12.79
CA LEU A 164 -13.81 -1.90 -12.79
C LEU A 164 -14.28 -1.30 -14.13
N GLY A 165 -13.93 -1.91 -15.25
CA GLY A 165 -14.30 -1.42 -16.58
C GLY A 165 -13.51 -0.22 -17.08
N MET A 166 -12.39 0.10 -16.43
CA MET A 166 -11.57 1.29 -16.74
C MET A 166 -10.43 1.05 -17.73
N GLU A 167 -10.22 -0.17 -18.23
CA GLU A 167 -9.06 -0.52 -19.06
C GLU A 167 -8.81 0.50 -20.19
N ARG A 168 -9.84 0.79 -21.00
CA ARG A 168 -9.73 1.70 -22.16
C ARG A 168 -9.51 3.17 -21.78
N ARG A 169 -9.92 3.59 -20.58
CA ARG A 169 -9.86 4.98 -20.09
C ARG A 169 -8.74 5.20 -19.07
N TRP A 170 -8.01 4.14 -18.67
CA TRP A 170 -7.04 4.23 -17.59
C TRP A 170 -5.93 5.25 -17.88
N ARG A 171 -5.46 5.33 -19.14
CA ARG A 171 -4.44 6.31 -19.52
C ARG A 171 -4.88 7.76 -19.34
N SER A 172 -6.11 8.10 -19.74
CA SER A 172 -6.65 9.45 -19.51
C SER A 172 -6.93 9.70 -18.03
N TYR A 173 -7.44 8.69 -17.31
CA TYR A 173 -7.65 8.82 -15.86
C TYR A 173 -6.36 9.03 -15.09
N LEU A 174 -5.26 8.38 -15.45
CA LEU A 174 -3.94 8.66 -14.87
C LEU A 174 -3.53 10.12 -15.07
N ARG A 175 -3.82 10.72 -16.24
CA ARG A 175 -3.47 12.10 -16.55
C ARG A 175 -4.38 13.08 -15.83
N ASP A 176 -5.69 12.92 -15.93
CA ASP A 176 -6.70 13.95 -15.65
C ASP A 176 -7.64 13.61 -14.46
N GLY A 177 -7.50 12.43 -13.84
CA GLY A 177 -8.37 11.98 -12.74
C GLY A 177 -8.16 12.74 -11.43
N GLU A 178 -9.15 12.67 -10.55
CA GLU A 178 -9.12 13.31 -9.23
C GLU A 178 -7.97 12.83 -8.34
N ASP A 179 -7.40 13.75 -7.56
CA ASP A 179 -6.30 13.46 -6.64
C ASP A 179 -6.75 13.49 -5.18
N HIS A 180 -6.82 12.32 -4.58
CA HIS A 180 -7.12 12.13 -3.16
C HIS A 180 -5.86 11.73 -2.34
N ALA A 181 -4.67 12.08 -2.82
CA ALA A 181 -3.39 11.63 -2.26
C ALA A 181 -3.24 11.94 -0.77
N ASP A 182 -3.61 13.13 -0.31
CA ASP A 182 -3.41 13.53 1.09
C ASP A 182 -4.34 12.78 2.03
N VAL A 183 -5.60 12.56 1.63
CA VAL A 183 -6.56 11.75 2.37
C VAL A 183 -6.03 10.33 2.50
N LEU A 184 -5.62 9.73 1.37
CA LEU A 184 -5.09 8.37 1.35
C LEU A 184 -3.83 8.22 2.23
N ARG A 185 -2.87 9.15 2.14
CA ARG A 185 -1.66 9.16 2.97
C ARG A 185 -2.01 9.20 4.46
N LYS A 186 -2.91 10.12 4.86
CA LYS A 186 -3.35 10.27 6.26
C LYS A 186 -4.04 9.00 6.76
N LYS A 187 -4.98 8.45 5.98
CA LYS A 187 -5.73 7.25 6.35
C LYS A 187 -4.81 6.03 6.45
N THR A 188 -3.91 5.82 5.49
CA THR A 188 -2.95 4.71 5.52
C THR A 188 -2.02 4.80 6.73
N ARG A 189 -1.46 5.98 7.01
CA ARG A 189 -0.58 6.18 8.17
C ARG A 189 -1.26 5.91 9.51
N THR A 190 -2.54 6.25 9.62
CA THR A 190 -3.32 6.05 10.85
C THR A 190 -3.98 4.68 10.95
N GLY A 191 -4.00 3.89 9.84
CA GLY A 191 -4.71 2.61 9.77
C GLY A 191 -6.24 2.73 9.77
N LYS A 192 -6.78 3.95 9.56
CA LYS A 192 -8.22 4.21 9.51
C LYS A 192 -8.78 3.90 8.12
N PRO A 193 -10.04 3.42 8.01
CA PRO A 193 -10.67 3.20 6.72
C PRO A 193 -10.67 4.46 5.84
N CYS A 194 -10.47 4.28 4.55
CA CYS A 194 -10.59 5.31 3.53
C CYS A 194 -11.89 5.08 2.76
N GLY A 195 -12.91 5.82 3.11
CA GLY A 195 -14.27 5.70 2.61
C GLY A 195 -15.21 6.67 3.30
N ASP A 196 -16.46 6.67 2.88
CA ASP A 196 -17.52 7.49 3.46
C ASP A 196 -17.94 7.03 4.87
N THR A 197 -18.82 7.80 5.51
CA THR A 197 -19.30 7.49 6.85
C THR A 197 -20.12 6.20 6.90
N ALA A 198 -20.88 5.88 5.85
CA ALA A 198 -21.69 4.67 5.78
C ALA A 198 -20.81 3.43 5.73
N PHE A 199 -19.77 3.45 4.89
CA PHE A 199 -18.75 2.42 4.81
C PHE A 199 -18.04 2.21 6.15
N VAL A 200 -17.60 3.29 6.81
CA VAL A 200 -16.93 3.17 8.12
C VAL A 200 -17.85 2.56 9.17
N ARG A 201 -19.13 2.96 9.23
CA ARG A 201 -20.12 2.36 10.15
C ARG A 201 -20.37 0.87 9.84
N GLN A 202 -20.40 0.48 8.56
CA GLN A 202 -20.47 -0.93 8.18
C GLN A 202 -19.30 -1.72 8.75
N LEU A 203 -18.08 -1.18 8.65
CA LEU A 203 -16.89 -1.82 9.19
C LEU A 203 -16.90 -1.88 10.71
N GLU A 204 -17.41 -0.85 11.42
CA GLU A 204 -17.57 -0.86 12.86
C GLU A 204 -18.47 -2.03 13.30
N ARG A 205 -19.63 -2.22 12.63
CA ARG A 205 -20.53 -3.35 12.90
C ARG A 205 -19.87 -4.71 12.63
N LYS A 206 -19.13 -4.84 11.49
CA LYS A 206 -18.48 -6.10 11.12
C LYS A 206 -17.34 -6.49 12.06
N THR A 207 -16.66 -5.53 12.66
CA THR A 207 -15.41 -5.75 13.41
C THR A 207 -15.54 -5.48 14.92
N SER A 208 -16.69 -4.97 15.37
CA SER A 208 -16.91 -4.52 16.76
C SER A 208 -15.86 -3.50 17.24
N ARG A 209 -15.27 -2.73 16.31
CA ARG A 209 -14.21 -1.74 16.58
C ARG A 209 -14.76 -0.33 16.35
N LYS A 210 -14.46 0.60 17.26
CA LYS A 210 -14.74 2.02 17.07
C LYS A 210 -13.72 2.64 16.11
N LEU A 211 -14.16 3.02 14.90
CA LEU A 211 -13.33 3.52 13.81
C LEU A 211 -13.57 5.00 13.51
N LEU A 212 -14.79 5.50 13.74
CA LEU A 212 -15.12 6.91 13.62
C LEU A 212 -14.42 7.72 14.71
N PRO A 213 -14.06 8.99 14.42
CA PRO A 213 -13.54 9.88 15.46
C PRO A 213 -14.55 10.03 16.60
N GLY A 214 -14.08 9.96 17.83
CA GLY A 214 -14.89 10.35 19.00
C GLY A 214 -15.19 11.86 18.97
N LYS A 215 -16.14 12.29 19.79
CA LYS A 215 -16.35 13.73 20.04
C LYS A 215 -15.03 14.33 20.55
N PRO A 216 -14.63 15.53 20.09
CA PRO A 216 -13.47 16.22 20.67
C PRO A 216 -13.65 16.34 22.19
N GLY A 217 -12.60 16.00 22.94
CA GLY A 217 -12.59 16.24 24.38
C GLY A 217 -12.61 17.75 24.70
N PRO A 218 -12.86 18.13 25.96
CA PRO A 218 -12.75 19.52 26.37
C PRO A 218 -11.40 20.08 26.03
N LYS A 219 -11.35 21.33 25.54
CA LYS A 219 -10.07 22.01 25.33
C LYS A 219 -9.35 22.15 26.66
N PRO A 220 -8.01 21.98 26.72
CA PRO A 220 -7.25 22.30 27.93
C PRO A 220 -7.58 23.73 28.38
N ARG A 221 -7.84 23.93 29.67
CA ARG A 221 -7.96 25.30 30.21
C ARG A 221 -6.60 25.98 30.03
N PRO A 222 -6.59 27.26 29.57
CA PRO A 222 -5.33 28.01 29.57
C PRO A 222 -4.83 28.07 31.01
N GLU A 223 -3.56 27.76 31.18
CA GLU A 223 -2.86 27.98 32.47
C GLU A 223 -2.92 29.46 32.77
N ARG A 224 -3.38 29.79 34.00
CA ARG A 224 -3.38 31.16 34.52
C ARG A 224 -2.00 31.53 35.01
#